data_9c925f1f8c27628bb3ff2464aed46d8f
#
_entry.id   9c925f1f8c27628bb3ff2464aed46d8f
#
_cell.length_a   1.000
_cell.length_b   1.000
_cell.length_c   1.000
_cell.angle_alpha   90.00
_cell.angle_beta   90.00
_cell.angle_gamma   90.00
#
_symmetry.space_group_name_H-M   'P 1'
#
loop_
_entity.id
_entity.type
_entity.pdbx_description
1 polymer ?
#
loop_
_entity_poly.entity_id
_entity_poly.type
_entity_poly.pdbx_seq_one_letter_code
_entity_poly.pdbx_strand_id
1 'polypeptide(L)'
;MTFQRLLAIGLIIVCTAVGWFILGSSVLVRSGVSLNNGGPAVTGGWGPVMLQAHPITYYNSPGSADGRHLIQPSQSDVTVDLRYEPKKKGLLWYRTYVVDFRGEYSVQNPTQITQTIYVRFEFPAADASYSDFSFAIDGKHETGNHKTAEGITDAVTLAPGAIAKIVVAYKSRGTERWGYTFGNTSRIQNFRLAMTTDFSEFDFPAGTGSPTERTRTSNGWHFVWSYPDVINAQGIAMGMPSVANPGPVASRMSFFAPVSLLFFFSVLVLMGMVWRISLHPMNYFFLAAGCFAFQLLFAYLVDLIPLFLAFVISAAVSLALVCGYLRAVTGRRFAQLGAIAQFGYMILFSYSFFFDGLTGLTITIGAIVTLALLMGATARVNWAEKFGSKPVLRGVPPPIPV
;
A
#
# COMPACT_ATOMS: atom_id res chain seq x y z
N MET A 1 5.84 35.81 -28.88
CA MET A 1 4.67 35.62 -27.99
C MET A 1 4.45 36.88 -27.19
N THR A 2 3.21 37.36 -27.05
CA THR A 2 2.94 38.54 -26.21
C THR A 2 2.84 38.13 -24.75
N PHE A 3 3.22 39.01 -23.81
CA PHE A 3 3.10 38.81 -22.36
C PHE A 3 1.67 38.41 -21.96
N GLN A 4 0.67 39.02 -22.55
CA GLN A 4 -0.76 38.70 -22.32
C GLN A 4 -1.11 37.24 -22.65
N ARG A 5 -0.53 36.63 -23.68
CA ARG A 5 -0.76 35.23 -24.04
C ARG A 5 -0.14 34.28 -23.01
N LEU A 6 1.07 34.59 -22.50
CA LEU A 6 1.71 33.79 -21.44
C LEU A 6 0.90 33.87 -20.13
N LEU A 7 0.39 35.06 -19.79
CA LEU A 7 -0.46 35.25 -18.63
C LEU A 7 -1.78 34.47 -18.75
N ALA A 8 -2.40 34.46 -19.94
CA ALA A 8 -3.61 33.69 -20.19
C ALA A 8 -3.37 32.16 -20.08
N ILE A 9 -2.24 31.64 -20.58
CA ILE A 9 -1.85 30.22 -20.42
C ILE A 9 -1.61 29.90 -18.94
N GLY A 10 -0.91 30.78 -18.22
CA GLY A 10 -0.71 30.62 -16.76
C GLY A 10 -2.03 30.57 -15.99
N LEU A 11 -2.98 31.44 -16.33
CA LEU A 11 -4.31 31.43 -15.74
C LEU A 11 -5.06 30.10 -16.01
N ILE A 12 -4.97 29.57 -17.23
CA ILE A 12 -5.58 28.28 -17.60
C ILE A 12 -4.98 27.16 -16.74
N ILE A 13 -3.65 27.13 -16.57
CA ILE A 13 -2.98 26.14 -15.71
C ILE A 13 -3.51 26.24 -14.28
N VAL A 14 -3.59 27.44 -13.71
CA VAL A 14 -4.08 27.67 -12.34
C VAL A 14 -5.53 27.22 -12.19
N CYS A 15 -6.42 27.63 -13.10
CA CYS A 15 -7.82 27.22 -13.05
C CYS A 15 -7.98 25.68 -13.15
N THR A 16 -7.21 25.04 -14.04
CA THR A 16 -7.24 23.58 -14.19
C THR A 16 -6.66 22.89 -12.95
N ALA A 17 -5.61 23.44 -12.33
CA ALA A 17 -5.03 22.95 -11.09
C ALA A 17 -6.05 22.96 -9.94
N VAL A 18 -6.83 24.04 -9.81
CA VAL A 18 -7.92 24.10 -8.83
C VAL A 18 -8.93 22.98 -9.07
N GLY A 19 -9.32 22.73 -10.32
CA GLY A 19 -10.19 21.61 -10.68
C GLY A 19 -9.62 20.25 -10.24
N TRP A 20 -8.32 20.03 -10.45
CA TRP A 20 -7.66 18.79 -10.01
C TRP A 20 -7.55 18.66 -8.49
N PHE A 21 -7.31 19.75 -7.76
CA PHE A 21 -7.32 19.75 -6.29
C PHE A 21 -8.71 19.41 -5.75
N ILE A 22 -9.77 19.97 -6.34
CA ILE A 22 -11.15 19.62 -5.98
C ILE A 22 -11.43 18.15 -6.27
N LEU A 23 -11.04 17.63 -7.43
CA LEU A 23 -11.21 16.24 -7.80
C LEU A 23 -10.44 15.31 -6.85
N GLY A 24 -9.15 15.58 -6.62
CA GLY A 24 -8.30 14.79 -5.72
C GLY A 24 -8.84 14.74 -4.29
N SER A 25 -9.29 15.88 -3.77
CA SER A 25 -9.91 15.97 -2.44
C SER A 25 -11.23 15.22 -2.37
N SER A 26 -12.09 15.32 -3.40
CA SER A 26 -13.35 14.60 -3.46
C SER A 26 -13.14 13.07 -3.46
N VAL A 27 -12.17 12.60 -4.23
CA VAL A 27 -11.81 11.17 -4.28
C VAL A 27 -11.25 10.72 -2.92
N LEU A 28 -10.40 11.53 -2.28
CA LEU A 28 -9.82 11.23 -0.97
C LEU A 28 -10.91 11.11 0.10
N VAL A 29 -11.83 12.07 0.17
CA VAL A 29 -12.96 12.05 1.11
C VAL A 29 -13.84 10.83 0.88
N ARG A 30 -14.20 10.53 -0.39
CA ARG A 30 -15.01 9.35 -0.74
C ARG A 30 -14.32 8.04 -0.34
N SER A 31 -13.01 7.94 -0.52
CA SER A 31 -12.22 6.78 -0.09
C SER A 31 -12.16 6.67 1.43
N GLY A 32 -12.03 7.79 2.16
CA GLY A 32 -12.04 7.84 3.63
C GLY A 32 -13.39 7.39 4.20
N VAL A 33 -14.50 7.86 3.62
CA VAL A 33 -15.86 7.41 4.01
C VAL A 33 -16.02 5.91 3.75
N SER A 34 -15.52 5.41 2.61
CA SER A 34 -15.56 3.97 2.31
C SER A 34 -14.72 3.14 3.31
N LEU A 35 -13.58 3.68 3.77
CA LEU A 35 -12.75 3.03 4.78
C LEU A 35 -13.48 2.94 6.14
N ASN A 36 -14.03 4.06 6.59
CA ASN A 36 -14.72 4.15 7.88
C ASN A 36 -15.98 3.27 7.93
N ASN A 37 -16.72 3.15 6.84
CA ASN A 37 -17.94 2.34 6.78
C ASN A 37 -17.66 0.87 6.43
N GLY A 38 -16.65 0.59 5.63
CA GLY A 38 -16.31 -0.73 5.15
C GLY A 38 -15.42 -1.53 6.10
N GLY A 39 -14.49 -0.87 6.81
CA GLY A 39 -13.55 -1.50 7.72
C GLY A 39 -14.24 -2.33 8.81
N PRO A 40 -15.15 -1.76 9.61
CA PRO A 40 -15.89 -2.53 10.62
C PRO A 40 -16.72 -3.68 10.04
N ALA A 41 -17.29 -3.52 8.85
CA ALA A 41 -18.04 -4.58 8.19
C ALA A 41 -17.15 -5.72 7.67
N VAL A 42 -15.89 -5.44 7.31
CA VAL A 42 -14.91 -6.46 6.93
C VAL A 42 -14.38 -7.18 8.15
N THR A 43 -13.97 -6.46 9.18
CA THR A 43 -13.49 -7.06 10.44
C THR A 43 -14.56 -7.90 11.12
N GLY A 44 -15.82 -7.44 11.14
CA GLY A 44 -16.95 -8.19 11.70
C GLY A 44 -17.33 -9.44 10.89
N GLY A 45 -17.13 -9.43 9.58
CA GLY A 45 -17.47 -10.58 8.70
C GLY A 45 -16.30 -11.49 8.36
N TRP A 46 -15.08 -10.99 8.42
CA TRP A 46 -13.88 -11.75 8.06
C TRP A 46 -12.98 -12.06 9.24
N GLY A 47 -12.85 -11.16 10.20
CA GLY A 47 -12.04 -11.28 11.40
C GLY A 47 -11.11 -10.09 11.61
N PRO A 48 -10.74 -9.82 12.87
CA PRO A 48 -9.81 -8.76 13.25
C PRO A 48 -8.34 -9.14 12.96
N VAL A 49 -7.42 -8.26 13.37
CA VAL A 49 -5.99 -8.60 13.48
C VAL A 49 -5.82 -9.68 14.52
N MET A 50 -5.04 -10.72 14.20
CA MET A 50 -4.83 -11.85 15.07
C MET A 50 -3.46 -11.83 15.72
N LEU A 51 -3.41 -11.99 17.03
CA LEU A 51 -2.18 -12.09 17.81
C LEU A 51 -2.27 -13.29 18.74
N GLN A 52 -1.69 -14.42 18.33
CA GLN A 52 -1.65 -15.64 19.12
C GLN A 52 -0.67 -15.49 20.28
N ALA A 53 -1.16 -15.62 21.49
CA ALA A 53 -0.31 -15.67 22.66
C ALA A 53 0.28 -17.07 22.90
N HIS A 54 1.50 -17.11 23.42
CA HIS A 54 2.08 -18.34 23.94
C HIS A 54 1.22 -18.87 25.10
N PRO A 55 0.95 -20.19 25.23
CA PRO A 55 0.13 -20.71 26.31
C PRO A 55 0.77 -20.43 27.66
N ILE A 56 -0.05 -20.07 28.64
CA ILE A 56 0.37 -19.82 29.99
C ILE A 56 0.23 -21.12 30.80
N THR A 57 1.32 -21.59 31.39
CA THR A 57 1.33 -22.79 32.22
C THR A 57 1.77 -22.45 33.62
N TYR A 58 1.07 -23.00 34.61
CA TYR A 58 1.34 -22.73 36.02
C TYR A 58 0.86 -23.86 36.94
N TYR A 59 1.35 -23.88 38.16
CA TYR A 59 0.79 -24.67 39.27
C TYR A 59 0.49 -23.77 40.46
N ASN A 60 -0.42 -24.21 41.34
CA ASN A 60 -0.76 -23.46 42.54
C ASN A 60 0.36 -23.61 43.56
N SER A 61 0.85 -22.48 44.10
CA SER A 61 1.91 -22.41 45.08
C SER A 61 1.56 -21.36 46.16
N PRO A 62 1.27 -21.78 47.38
CA PRO A 62 0.90 -20.84 48.46
C PRO A 62 1.97 -19.80 48.79
N GLY A 63 3.23 -20.03 48.39
CA GLY A 63 4.35 -19.09 48.59
C GLY A 63 4.52 -18.02 47.52
N SER A 64 3.73 -18.04 46.46
CA SER A 64 3.77 -17.03 45.39
C SER A 64 2.82 -15.87 45.67
N ALA A 65 3.17 -14.65 45.27
CA ALA A 65 2.35 -13.44 45.49
C ALA A 65 0.91 -13.58 44.95
N ASP A 66 0.75 -14.26 43.81
CA ASP A 66 -0.55 -14.50 43.16
C ASP A 66 -1.09 -15.92 43.43
N GLY A 67 -0.52 -16.66 44.36
CA GLY A 67 -0.88 -18.06 44.61
C GLY A 67 -0.55 -19.02 43.46
N ARG A 68 0.16 -18.57 42.45
CA ARG A 68 0.51 -19.32 41.25
C ARG A 68 2.00 -19.24 40.96
N HIS A 69 2.60 -20.34 40.53
CA HIS A 69 3.96 -20.38 40.03
C HIS A 69 3.95 -20.68 38.54
N LEU A 70 4.39 -19.69 37.74
CA LEU A 70 4.47 -19.83 36.28
C LEU A 70 5.61 -20.78 35.93
N ILE A 71 5.34 -21.70 35.04
CA ILE A 71 6.34 -22.56 34.40
C ILE A 71 6.32 -22.35 32.91
N GLN A 72 7.44 -22.61 32.25
CA GLN A 72 7.52 -22.48 30.81
C GLN A 72 7.46 -23.85 30.14
N PRO A 73 6.83 -23.99 28.97
CA PRO A 73 6.99 -25.18 28.16
C PRO A 73 8.48 -25.46 27.92
N SER A 74 8.88 -26.71 28.08
CA SER A 74 10.25 -27.19 27.86
C SER A 74 10.58 -27.25 26.36
N GLN A 75 9.55 -27.40 25.55
CA GLN A 75 9.62 -27.38 24.06
C GLN A 75 8.33 -26.83 23.49
N SER A 76 8.46 -26.08 22.40
CA SER A 76 7.31 -25.53 21.64
C SER A 76 7.58 -25.68 20.14
N ASP A 77 6.68 -26.33 19.42
CA ASP A 77 6.71 -26.45 17.97
C ASP A 77 5.40 -25.91 17.40
N VAL A 78 5.49 -24.83 16.65
CA VAL A 78 4.33 -24.11 16.10
C VAL A 78 4.40 -24.13 14.58
N THR A 79 3.31 -24.51 13.94
CA THR A 79 3.16 -24.48 12.48
C THR A 79 2.02 -23.55 12.12
N VAL A 80 2.27 -22.70 11.14
CA VAL A 80 1.31 -21.70 10.67
C VAL A 80 1.29 -21.67 9.15
N ASP A 81 0.12 -21.87 8.55
CA ASP A 81 -0.07 -21.69 7.12
C ASP A 81 -0.95 -20.47 6.88
N LEU A 82 -0.41 -19.46 6.20
CA LEU A 82 -1.10 -18.22 5.86
C LEU A 82 -1.46 -18.23 4.38
N ARG A 83 -2.74 -18.06 4.08
CA ARG A 83 -3.25 -17.90 2.71
C ARG A 83 -3.85 -16.51 2.54
N TYR A 84 -3.34 -15.78 1.56
CA TYR A 84 -3.77 -14.42 1.28
C TYR A 84 -5.03 -14.41 0.41
N GLU A 85 -6.12 -13.91 0.93
CA GLU A 85 -7.41 -13.81 0.24
C GLU A 85 -7.97 -12.39 0.32
N PRO A 86 -7.45 -11.42 -0.48
CA PRO A 86 -7.93 -10.05 -0.40
C PRO A 86 -9.41 -9.95 -0.75
N LYS A 87 -10.16 -9.16 0.00
CA LYS A 87 -11.60 -8.95 -0.20
C LYS A 87 -11.90 -7.49 -0.53
N LYS A 88 -12.74 -7.28 -1.54
CA LYS A 88 -13.26 -5.96 -1.88
C LYS A 88 -14.54 -5.69 -1.10
N LYS A 89 -14.62 -4.54 -0.43
CA LYS A 89 -15.83 -4.02 0.19
C LYS A 89 -16.00 -2.55 -0.18
N GLY A 90 -17.09 -2.22 -0.85
CA GLY A 90 -17.25 -0.89 -1.43
C GLY A 90 -16.15 -0.58 -2.46
N LEU A 91 -15.49 0.55 -2.29
CA LEU A 91 -14.43 1.02 -3.19
C LEU A 91 -13.03 0.51 -2.83
N LEU A 92 -12.89 -0.20 -1.71
CA LEU A 92 -11.60 -0.56 -1.14
C LEU A 92 -11.39 -2.07 -1.10
N TRP A 93 -10.13 -2.45 -1.29
CA TRP A 93 -9.62 -3.77 -1.02
C TRP A 93 -9.02 -3.84 0.37
N TYR A 94 -9.29 -4.92 1.07
CA TYR A 94 -8.78 -5.21 2.41
C TYR A 94 -7.85 -6.40 2.36
N ARG A 95 -6.77 -6.32 3.13
CA ARG A 95 -5.75 -7.37 3.26
C ARG A 95 -6.25 -8.44 4.21
N THR A 96 -7.07 -9.35 3.69
CA THR A 96 -7.64 -10.46 4.43
C THR A 96 -6.87 -11.74 4.17
N TYR A 97 -6.89 -12.65 5.12
CA TYR A 97 -6.19 -13.94 5.03
C TYR A 97 -6.93 -15.04 5.78
N VAL A 98 -6.59 -16.27 5.46
CA VAL A 98 -6.95 -17.47 6.22
C VAL A 98 -5.70 -17.98 6.91
N VAL A 99 -5.80 -18.36 8.17
CA VAL A 99 -4.74 -18.99 8.93
C VAL A 99 -5.16 -20.42 9.31
N ASP A 100 -4.22 -21.37 9.14
CA ASP A 100 -4.26 -22.71 9.72
C ASP A 100 -3.14 -22.77 10.74
N PHE A 101 -3.50 -22.90 12.00
CA PHE A 101 -2.58 -22.88 13.16
C PHE A 101 -2.55 -24.22 13.83
N ARG A 102 -1.33 -24.69 14.16
CA ARG A 102 -1.09 -25.84 15.02
C ARG A 102 0.10 -25.56 15.93
N GLY A 103 -0.13 -25.64 17.23
CA GLY A 103 0.90 -25.54 18.26
C GLY A 103 1.01 -26.83 19.08
N GLU A 104 2.22 -27.32 19.27
CA GLU A 104 2.55 -28.45 20.12
C GLU A 104 3.50 -27.97 21.22
N TYR A 105 3.13 -28.18 22.46
CA TYR A 105 3.89 -27.70 23.61
C TYR A 105 4.12 -28.84 24.57
N SER A 106 5.35 -28.98 25.08
CA SER A 106 5.71 -29.96 26.12
C SER A 106 5.89 -29.22 27.42
N VAL A 107 5.17 -29.64 28.49
CA VAL A 107 5.24 -29.03 29.80
C VAL A 107 5.69 -30.10 30.81
N GLN A 108 6.78 -29.81 31.53
CA GLN A 108 7.35 -30.70 32.52
C GLN A 108 6.99 -30.24 33.93
N ASN A 109 6.70 -31.19 34.85
CA ASN A 109 6.60 -30.90 36.25
C ASN A 109 8.02 -30.67 36.86
N PRO A 110 8.37 -29.44 37.24
CA PRO A 110 9.71 -29.12 37.75
C PRO A 110 9.87 -29.48 39.27
N THR A 111 8.79 -29.91 39.93
CA THR A 111 8.80 -30.16 41.36
C THR A 111 9.12 -31.61 41.71
N GLN A 112 9.45 -31.87 42.96
CA GLN A 112 9.75 -33.21 43.47
C GLN A 112 8.50 -33.97 43.95
N ILE A 113 7.30 -33.42 43.77
CA ILE A 113 6.02 -34.01 44.17
C ILE A 113 5.08 -34.09 42.97
N THR A 114 4.08 -34.93 43.03
CA THR A 114 2.98 -34.95 42.06
C THR A 114 2.25 -33.63 42.12
N GLN A 115 2.10 -32.97 40.97
CA GLN A 115 1.58 -31.62 40.88
C GLN A 115 0.50 -31.53 39.80
N THR A 116 -0.55 -30.77 40.06
CA THR A 116 -1.52 -30.39 39.06
C THR A 116 -1.03 -29.15 38.32
N ILE A 117 -0.78 -29.28 37.03
CA ILE A 117 -0.35 -28.21 36.17
C ILE A 117 -1.56 -27.73 35.37
N TYR A 118 -1.82 -26.42 35.40
CA TYR A 118 -2.86 -25.75 34.67
C TYR A 118 -2.26 -25.19 33.36
N VAL A 119 -2.99 -25.36 32.25
CA VAL A 119 -2.64 -24.83 30.97
C VAL A 119 -3.74 -23.89 30.52
N ARG A 120 -3.40 -22.63 30.29
CA ARG A 120 -4.31 -21.62 29.77
C ARG A 120 -3.93 -21.26 28.37
N PHE A 121 -4.84 -21.48 27.43
CA PHE A 121 -4.76 -21.07 26.05
C PHE A 121 -5.68 -19.88 25.82
N GLU A 122 -5.13 -18.80 25.24
CA GLU A 122 -5.89 -17.60 24.87
C GLU A 122 -6.08 -17.57 23.36
N PHE A 123 -7.30 -17.33 22.90
CA PHE A 123 -7.57 -17.17 21.50
C PHE A 123 -6.94 -15.87 20.97
N PRO A 124 -6.40 -15.84 19.73
CA PRO A 124 -5.69 -14.68 19.17
C PRO A 124 -6.57 -13.44 19.02
N ALA A 125 -7.90 -13.60 18.96
CA ALA A 125 -8.86 -12.50 18.97
C ALA A 125 -10.23 -13.00 19.48
N ALA A 126 -10.85 -12.24 20.36
CA ALA A 126 -12.15 -12.60 20.95
C ALA A 126 -13.30 -12.56 19.91
N ASP A 127 -13.21 -11.65 18.95
CA ASP A 127 -14.25 -11.39 17.94
C ASP A 127 -14.07 -12.24 16.67
N ALA A 128 -13.11 -13.15 16.64
CA ALA A 128 -12.86 -14.01 15.49
C ALA A 128 -13.69 -15.31 15.58
N SER A 129 -13.94 -15.93 14.42
CA SER A 129 -14.54 -17.26 14.32
C SER A 129 -13.45 -18.29 14.11
N TYR A 130 -13.54 -19.38 14.84
CA TYR A 130 -12.59 -20.49 14.79
C TYR A 130 -13.28 -21.75 14.30
N SER A 131 -12.75 -22.35 13.26
CA SER A 131 -13.19 -23.66 12.74
C SER A 131 -12.12 -24.72 12.97
N ASP A 132 -12.52 -25.99 12.94
CA ASP A 132 -11.63 -27.12 13.17
C ASP A 132 -10.81 -26.99 14.47
N PHE A 133 -11.43 -26.38 15.50
CA PHE A 133 -10.75 -26.16 16.77
C PHE A 133 -10.55 -27.47 17.51
N SER A 134 -9.32 -27.67 18.00
CA SER A 134 -8.93 -28.81 18.80
C SER A 134 -7.96 -28.36 19.89
N PHE A 135 -8.27 -28.72 21.12
CA PHE A 135 -7.39 -28.58 22.28
C PHE A 135 -7.27 -29.94 22.98
N ALA A 136 -6.07 -30.43 23.16
CA ALA A 136 -5.84 -31.73 23.78
C ALA A 136 -4.61 -31.70 24.68
N ILE A 137 -4.69 -32.38 25.81
CA ILE A 137 -3.56 -32.67 26.70
C ILE A 137 -3.38 -34.19 26.78
N ASP A 138 -2.19 -34.69 26.42
CA ASP A 138 -1.87 -36.12 26.34
C ASP A 138 -2.92 -36.95 25.59
N GLY A 139 -3.42 -36.37 24.49
CA GLY A 139 -4.42 -37.00 23.60
C GLY A 139 -5.86 -36.96 24.14
N LYS A 140 -6.11 -36.43 25.30
CA LYS A 140 -7.47 -36.18 25.81
C LYS A 140 -7.98 -34.86 25.27
N HIS A 141 -8.99 -34.92 24.40
CA HIS A 141 -9.61 -33.74 23.84
C HIS A 141 -10.56 -33.06 24.83
N GLU A 142 -10.40 -31.75 24.98
CA GLU A 142 -11.39 -30.93 25.68
C GLU A 142 -12.62 -30.73 24.77
N THR A 143 -13.80 -31.05 25.32
CA THR A 143 -15.09 -31.02 24.57
C THR A 143 -16.07 -29.99 25.11
N GLY A 144 -15.63 -29.13 26.04
CA GLY A 144 -16.44 -28.09 26.65
C GLY A 144 -16.87 -27.00 25.66
N ASN A 145 -17.91 -26.26 26.04
CA ASN A 145 -18.31 -25.06 25.33
C ASN A 145 -17.49 -23.85 25.81
N HIS A 146 -16.60 -23.35 24.96
CA HIS A 146 -15.66 -22.30 25.30
C HIS A 146 -16.08 -20.95 24.73
N LYS A 147 -15.93 -19.90 25.52
CA LYS A 147 -16.04 -18.52 25.05
C LYS A 147 -14.66 -18.01 24.62
N THR A 148 -14.58 -17.49 23.40
CA THR A 148 -13.32 -16.99 22.85
C THR A 148 -12.66 -15.89 23.71
N ALA A 149 -13.49 -15.06 24.36
CA ALA A 149 -12.99 -13.99 25.24
C ALA A 149 -12.37 -14.49 26.56
N GLU A 150 -12.77 -15.68 27.03
CA GLU A 150 -12.29 -16.23 28.31
C GLU A 150 -11.08 -17.14 28.11
N GLY A 151 -10.87 -17.65 26.89
CA GLY A 151 -9.86 -18.67 26.58
C GLY A 151 -10.26 -20.04 27.15
N ILE A 152 -9.29 -20.97 27.14
CA ILE A 152 -9.46 -22.33 27.67
C ILE A 152 -8.46 -22.53 28.79
N THR A 153 -8.93 -23.06 29.89
CA THR A 153 -8.04 -23.49 30.99
C THR A 153 -8.36 -24.94 31.30
N ASP A 154 -7.37 -25.81 31.18
CA ASP A 154 -7.46 -27.23 31.54
C ASP A 154 -6.27 -27.63 32.43
N ALA A 155 -6.35 -28.77 33.05
CA ALA A 155 -5.35 -29.19 34.02
C ALA A 155 -4.94 -30.65 33.87
N VAL A 156 -3.67 -30.93 34.09
CA VAL A 156 -3.11 -32.27 34.09
C VAL A 156 -2.31 -32.51 35.34
N THR A 157 -2.46 -33.70 35.93
CA THR A 157 -1.68 -34.10 37.12
C THR A 157 -0.47 -34.90 36.69
N LEU A 158 0.71 -34.40 37.01
CA LEU A 158 2.00 -34.97 36.61
C LEU A 158 2.83 -35.40 37.81
N ALA A 159 3.41 -36.59 37.76
CA ALA A 159 4.44 -37.04 38.68
C ALA A 159 5.71 -36.17 38.55
N PRO A 160 6.63 -36.19 39.56
CA PRO A 160 7.90 -35.47 39.47
C PRO A 160 8.66 -35.77 38.19
N GLY A 161 9.04 -34.70 37.45
CA GLY A 161 9.78 -34.82 36.19
C GLY A 161 8.97 -35.31 34.98
N ALA A 162 7.71 -35.73 35.14
CA ALA A 162 6.86 -36.16 34.04
C ALA A 162 6.52 -34.99 33.11
N ILE A 163 6.31 -35.30 31.82
CA ILE A 163 6.03 -34.35 30.76
C ILE A 163 4.63 -34.61 30.18
N ALA A 164 3.83 -33.58 30.03
CA ALA A 164 2.59 -33.62 29.27
C ALA A 164 2.74 -32.91 27.94
N LYS A 165 2.09 -33.45 26.89
CA LYS A 165 2.03 -32.88 25.55
C LYS A 165 0.70 -32.17 25.34
N ILE A 166 0.76 -30.88 25.05
CA ILE A 166 -0.38 -30.03 24.72
C ILE A 166 -0.43 -29.81 23.23
N VAL A 167 -1.56 -30.04 22.60
CA VAL A 167 -1.77 -29.81 21.16
C VAL A 167 -2.96 -28.88 20.99
N VAL A 168 -2.75 -27.80 20.27
CA VAL A 168 -3.81 -26.84 19.90
C VAL A 168 -3.81 -26.66 18.41
N ALA A 169 -4.98 -26.72 17.79
CA ALA A 169 -5.13 -26.44 16.37
C ALA A 169 -6.43 -25.67 16.11
N TYR A 170 -6.41 -24.81 15.12
CA TYR A 170 -7.59 -24.11 14.63
C TYR A 170 -7.37 -23.53 13.24
N LYS A 171 -8.47 -23.31 12.53
CA LYS A 171 -8.51 -22.46 11.34
C LYS A 171 -9.32 -21.22 11.62
N SER A 172 -8.85 -20.10 11.13
CA SER A 172 -9.52 -18.81 11.33
C SER A 172 -9.23 -17.85 10.17
N ARG A 173 -9.89 -16.69 10.22
CA ARG A 173 -9.74 -15.62 9.24
C ARG A 173 -9.38 -14.33 9.95
N GLY A 174 -8.51 -13.56 9.33
CA GLY A 174 -8.06 -12.30 9.90
C GLY A 174 -7.79 -11.23 8.85
N THR A 175 -7.41 -10.05 9.33
CA THR A 175 -7.10 -8.88 8.51
C THR A 175 -5.72 -8.32 8.85
N GLU A 176 -5.10 -7.65 7.90
CA GLU A 176 -3.87 -6.87 8.03
C GLU A 176 -2.61 -7.68 8.32
N ARG A 177 -2.56 -8.36 9.45
CA ARG A 177 -1.41 -9.14 9.92
C ARG A 177 -1.82 -10.29 10.83
N TRP A 178 -0.99 -11.33 10.85
CA TRP A 178 -1.00 -12.36 11.87
C TRP A 178 0.27 -12.27 12.71
N GLY A 179 0.16 -12.54 14.01
CA GLY A 179 1.32 -12.51 14.90
C GLY A 179 1.28 -13.56 15.99
N TYR A 180 2.44 -13.81 16.58
CA TYR A 180 2.67 -14.65 17.75
C TYR A 180 3.43 -13.86 18.80
N THR A 181 2.96 -13.88 20.04
CA THR A 181 3.58 -13.15 21.15
C THR A 181 3.91 -14.08 22.32
N PHE A 182 5.03 -13.81 22.95
CA PHE A 182 5.45 -14.52 24.15
C PHE A 182 4.92 -13.88 25.45
N GLY A 183 4.16 -12.78 25.35
CA GLY A 183 3.63 -12.06 26.50
C GLY A 183 4.76 -11.60 27.45
N ASN A 184 4.57 -11.83 28.73
CA ASN A 184 5.55 -11.47 29.77
C ASN A 184 6.58 -12.59 30.03
N THR A 185 6.74 -13.54 29.13
CA THR A 185 7.70 -14.63 29.31
C THR A 185 9.13 -14.11 29.18
N SER A 186 9.92 -14.21 30.25
CA SER A 186 11.29 -13.70 30.29
C SER A 186 12.30 -14.58 29.54
N ARG A 187 12.07 -15.88 29.49
CA ARG A 187 12.97 -16.85 28.83
C ARG A 187 12.18 -17.90 28.09
N ILE A 188 12.56 -18.14 26.85
CA ILE A 188 11.96 -19.16 25.95
C ILE A 188 13.03 -20.19 25.62
N GLN A 189 12.69 -21.47 25.74
CA GLN A 189 13.59 -22.57 25.44
C GLN A 189 12.99 -23.51 24.39
N ASN A 190 13.84 -24.05 23.51
CA ASN A 190 13.47 -25.03 22.49
C ASN A 190 12.20 -24.64 21.71
N PHE A 191 12.13 -23.37 21.31
CA PHE A 191 11.01 -22.85 20.54
C PHE A 191 11.30 -22.92 19.05
N ARG A 192 10.36 -23.44 18.30
CA ARG A 192 10.35 -23.43 16.83
C ARG A 192 8.99 -22.95 16.33
N LEU A 193 9.00 -21.99 15.42
CA LEU A 193 7.82 -21.61 14.65
C LEU A 193 8.15 -21.73 13.18
N ALA A 194 7.38 -22.53 12.45
CA ALA A 194 7.44 -22.66 11.00
C ALA A 194 6.20 -22.02 10.38
N MET A 195 6.41 -21.05 9.48
CA MET A 195 5.33 -20.34 8.81
C MET A 195 5.46 -20.50 7.30
N THR A 196 4.38 -20.96 6.67
CA THR A 196 4.28 -21.06 5.21
C THR A 196 3.30 -20.02 4.69
N THR A 197 3.65 -19.37 3.58
CA THR A 197 2.80 -18.36 2.91
C THR A 197 2.58 -18.74 1.46
N ASP A 198 1.44 -18.34 0.89
CA ASP A 198 1.14 -18.49 -0.54
C ASP A 198 1.35 -17.19 -1.35
N PHE A 199 2.03 -16.21 -0.75
CA PHE A 199 2.33 -14.92 -1.34
C PHE A 199 3.82 -14.62 -1.32
N SER A 200 4.28 -13.82 -2.29
CA SER A 200 5.71 -13.51 -2.48
C SER A 200 6.14 -12.20 -1.80
N GLU A 201 5.23 -11.23 -1.68
CA GLU A 201 5.47 -9.98 -0.94
C GLU A 201 5.19 -10.21 0.53
N PHE A 202 6.12 -9.84 1.39
CA PHE A 202 5.96 -9.95 2.84
C PHE A 202 6.57 -8.75 3.55
N ASP A 203 6.04 -8.46 4.72
CA ASP A 203 6.56 -7.44 5.62
C ASP A 203 6.59 -7.97 7.04
N PHE A 204 7.70 -7.69 7.74
CA PHE A 204 7.83 -7.93 9.16
C PHE A 204 7.60 -6.61 9.89
N PRO A 205 6.46 -6.46 10.60
CA PRO A 205 6.17 -5.24 11.33
C PRO A 205 7.28 -4.84 12.31
N ALA A 206 7.48 -3.55 12.51
CA ALA A 206 8.50 -3.04 13.43
C ALA A 206 8.32 -3.63 14.84
N GLY A 207 9.43 -4.00 15.47
CA GLY A 207 9.44 -4.61 16.80
C GLY A 207 9.19 -6.11 16.81
N THR A 208 9.20 -6.78 15.67
CA THR A 208 9.11 -8.25 15.56
C THR A 208 10.44 -8.88 15.19
N GLY A 209 10.64 -10.12 15.63
CA GLY A 209 11.86 -10.89 15.35
C GLY A 209 11.92 -11.37 13.90
N SER A 210 13.08 -11.23 13.28
CA SER A 210 13.33 -11.78 11.94
C SER A 210 13.45 -13.30 11.99
N PRO A 211 13.06 -14.03 10.92
CA PRO A 211 13.22 -15.48 10.86
C PRO A 211 14.69 -15.89 10.84
N THR A 212 14.97 -17.03 11.47
CA THR A 212 16.29 -17.66 11.48
C THR A 212 16.62 -18.22 10.09
N GLU A 213 15.60 -18.77 9.41
CA GLU A 213 15.73 -19.36 8.08
C GLU A 213 14.57 -18.90 7.19
N ARG A 214 14.85 -18.73 5.92
CA ARG A 214 13.84 -18.42 4.91
C ARG A 214 14.12 -19.20 3.64
N THR A 215 13.12 -19.88 3.12
CA THR A 215 13.22 -20.66 1.87
C THR A 215 12.06 -20.28 0.96
N ARG A 216 12.36 -19.99 -0.30
CA ARG A 216 11.31 -19.69 -1.29
C ARG A 216 10.64 -20.99 -1.73
N THR A 217 9.31 -20.99 -1.74
CA THR A 217 8.49 -22.08 -2.28
C THR A 217 8.00 -21.74 -3.68
N SER A 218 7.26 -22.63 -4.33
CA SER A 218 6.70 -22.38 -5.67
C SER A 218 5.76 -21.17 -5.70
N ASN A 219 4.97 -20.95 -4.64
CA ASN A 219 3.92 -19.93 -4.60
C ASN A 219 4.12 -18.86 -3.53
N GLY A 220 5.17 -18.96 -2.71
CA GLY A 220 5.40 -18.05 -1.58
C GLY A 220 6.71 -18.34 -0.87
N TRP A 221 6.64 -18.40 0.47
CA TRP A 221 7.79 -18.55 1.33
C TRP A 221 7.53 -19.52 2.47
N HIS A 222 8.60 -20.15 2.95
CA HIS A 222 8.67 -20.88 4.20
C HIS A 222 9.69 -20.19 5.12
N PHE A 223 9.22 -19.72 6.27
CA PHE A 223 10.02 -19.05 7.28
C PHE A 223 10.12 -19.92 8.53
N VAL A 224 11.27 -19.93 9.16
CA VAL A 224 11.49 -20.63 10.44
C VAL A 224 12.09 -19.67 11.44
N TRP A 225 11.51 -19.61 12.62
CA TRP A 225 12.10 -19.00 13.82
C TRP A 225 12.48 -20.14 14.76
N SER A 226 13.75 -20.24 15.10
CA SER A 226 14.29 -21.26 15.97
C SER A 226 15.06 -20.61 17.10
N TYR A 227 14.57 -20.77 18.33
CA TYR A 227 15.16 -20.22 19.54
C TYR A 227 15.50 -21.35 20.51
N PRO A 228 16.74 -21.90 20.50
CA PRO A 228 17.16 -22.92 21.47
C PRO A 228 17.06 -22.43 22.90
N ASP A 229 17.49 -21.18 23.14
CA ASP A 229 17.36 -20.48 24.42
C ASP A 229 17.46 -18.96 24.16
N VAL A 230 16.43 -18.20 24.52
CA VAL A 230 16.40 -16.76 24.33
C VAL A 230 15.75 -16.05 25.53
N ILE A 231 16.33 -14.93 25.93
CA ILE A 231 15.80 -14.04 26.96
C ILE A 231 15.15 -12.84 26.26
N ASN A 232 13.94 -12.47 26.69
CA ASN A 232 13.19 -11.35 26.16
C ASN A 232 12.95 -11.46 24.63
N ALA A 233 12.42 -12.62 24.21
CA ALA A 233 12.13 -12.88 22.81
C ALA A 233 11.15 -11.83 22.22
N GLN A 234 11.48 -11.26 21.07
CA GLN A 234 10.57 -10.43 20.32
C GLN A 234 9.44 -11.26 19.74
N GLY A 235 8.24 -10.70 19.71
CA GLY A 235 7.11 -11.33 19.02
C GLY A 235 7.40 -11.57 17.54
N ILE A 236 6.69 -12.50 16.92
CA ILE A 236 6.78 -12.83 15.50
C ILE A 236 5.53 -12.31 14.85
N ALA A 237 5.64 -11.60 13.73
CA ALA A 237 4.47 -11.22 12.96
C ALA A 237 4.76 -11.15 11.47
N MET A 238 3.70 -11.39 10.67
CA MET A 238 3.69 -11.31 9.22
C MET A 238 2.61 -10.34 8.80
N GLY A 239 3.00 -9.26 8.11
CA GLY A 239 2.09 -8.36 7.42
C GLY A 239 1.64 -8.94 6.09
N MET A 240 0.35 -8.81 5.80
CA MET A 240 -0.20 -9.25 4.50
C MET A 240 0.26 -8.30 3.38
N PRO A 241 0.39 -8.80 2.14
CA PRO A 241 0.77 -8.00 0.98
C PRO A 241 -0.05 -6.72 0.84
N SER A 242 0.59 -5.66 0.37
CA SER A 242 -0.10 -4.40 0.10
C SER A 242 -1.08 -4.54 -1.06
N VAL A 243 -2.23 -3.90 -0.96
CA VAL A 243 -3.18 -3.80 -2.07
C VAL A 243 -3.26 -2.35 -2.52
N ALA A 244 -2.98 -2.12 -3.81
CA ALA A 244 -3.14 -0.80 -4.40
C ALA A 244 -4.62 -0.42 -4.44
N ASN A 245 -5.06 0.38 -3.47
CA ASN A 245 -6.42 0.88 -3.43
C ASN A 245 -6.65 1.98 -4.47
N PRO A 246 -7.70 1.87 -5.28
CA PRO A 246 -7.96 2.77 -6.41
C PRO A 246 -8.08 4.24 -6.01
N GLY A 247 -8.80 4.54 -4.94
CA GLY A 247 -9.07 5.91 -4.51
C GLY A 247 -7.81 6.69 -4.14
N PRO A 248 -6.95 6.20 -3.23
CA PRO A 248 -5.66 6.83 -2.93
C PRO A 248 -4.76 7.05 -4.15
N VAL A 249 -4.73 6.10 -5.10
CA VAL A 249 -3.97 6.25 -6.36
C VAL A 249 -4.55 7.38 -7.21
N ALA A 250 -5.86 7.39 -7.46
CA ALA A 250 -6.52 8.42 -8.25
C ALA A 250 -6.41 9.82 -7.60
N SER A 251 -6.50 9.90 -6.28
CA SER A 251 -6.31 11.15 -5.54
C SER A 251 -4.89 11.68 -5.70
N ARG A 252 -3.86 10.85 -5.48
CA ARG A 252 -2.45 11.23 -5.68
C ARG A 252 -2.18 11.70 -7.11
N MET A 253 -2.66 10.96 -8.11
CA MET A 253 -2.53 11.35 -9.53
C MET A 253 -3.15 12.73 -9.80
N SER A 254 -4.34 13.01 -9.24
CA SER A 254 -5.01 14.29 -9.42
C SER A 254 -4.25 15.45 -8.76
N PHE A 255 -3.70 15.28 -7.56
CA PHE A 255 -2.92 16.31 -6.89
C PHE A 255 -1.62 16.67 -7.62
N PHE A 256 -0.99 15.72 -8.29
CA PHE A 256 0.25 15.95 -9.04
C PHE A 256 0.03 16.28 -10.53
N ALA A 257 -1.20 16.17 -11.05
CA ALA A 257 -1.52 16.47 -12.44
C ALA A 257 -1.16 17.90 -12.89
N PRO A 258 -1.23 18.98 -12.05
CA PRO A 258 -0.77 20.30 -12.43
C PRO A 258 0.69 20.37 -12.87
N VAL A 259 1.57 19.57 -12.23
CA VAL A 259 3.00 19.49 -12.58
C VAL A 259 3.16 18.91 -13.99
N SER A 260 2.42 17.85 -14.29
CA SER A 260 2.40 17.21 -15.62
C SER A 260 1.93 18.19 -16.70
N LEU A 261 0.86 18.94 -16.42
CA LEU A 261 0.34 19.94 -17.35
C LEU A 261 1.34 21.06 -17.61
N LEU A 262 2.02 21.52 -16.55
CA LEU A 262 3.05 22.55 -16.67
C LEU A 262 4.17 22.12 -17.63
N PHE A 263 4.70 20.91 -17.47
CA PHE A 263 5.72 20.36 -18.37
C PHE A 263 5.19 20.17 -19.80
N PHE A 264 4.01 19.60 -19.94
CA PHE A 264 3.36 19.41 -21.24
C PHE A 264 3.19 20.75 -21.98
N PHE A 265 2.65 21.78 -21.32
CA PHE A 265 2.47 23.09 -21.92
C PHE A 265 3.79 23.81 -22.20
N SER A 266 4.81 23.63 -21.34
CA SER A 266 6.15 24.19 -21.60
C SER A 266 6.73 23.65 -22.90
N VAL A 267 6.61 22.35 -23.15
CA VAL A 267 7.04 21.74 -24.41
C VAL A 267 6.25 22.32 -25.60
N LEU A 268 4.92 22.38 -25.50
CA LEU A 268 4.09 22.91 -26.59
C LEU A 268 4.40 24.38 -26.90
N VAL A 269 4.58 25.21 -25.86
CA VAL A 269 4.90 26.64 -26.04
C VAL A 269 6.26 26.81 -26.70
N LEU A 270 7.29 26.11 -26.20
CA LEU A 270 8.66 26.23 -26.73
C LEU A 270 8.76 25.70 -28.15
N MET A 271 8.19 24.54 -28.44
CA MET A 271 8.18 23.97 -29.77
C MET A 271 7.34 24.78 -30.75
N GLY A 272 6.22 25.36 -30.27
CA GLY A 272 5.43 26.32 -31.06
C GLY A 272 6.27 27.54 -31.44
N MET A 273 7.11 28.07 -30.54
CA MET A 273 8.04 29.17 -30.86
C MET A 273 9.13 28.74 -31.85
N VAL A 274 9.70 27.56 -31.72
CA VAL A 274 10.73 27.03 -32.62
C VAL A 274 10.16 26.82 -34.02
N TRP A 275 8.98 26.21 -34.13
CA TRP A 275 8.34 25.87 -35.42
C TRP A 275 7.49 27.02 -35.98
N ARG A 276 7.46 28.18 -35.30
CA ARG A 276 6.65 29.36 -35.67
C ARG A 276 5.14 29.07 -35.76
N ILE A 277 4.66 28.13 -34.96
CA ILE A 277 3.23 27.80 -34.84
C ILE A 277 2.66 28.58 -33.65
N SER A 278 1.71 29.48 -33.95
CA SER A 278 1.07 30.29 -32.90
C SER A 278 -0.26 29.68 -32.48
N LEU A 279 -0.29 28.98 -31.33
CA LEU A 279 -1.55 28.54 -30.71
C LEU A 279 -2.19 29.71 -29.96
N HIS A 280 -3.50 29.88 -30.16
CA HIS A 280 -4.28 30.83 -29.36
C HIS A 280 -4.46 30.31 -27.92
N PRO A 281 -4.55 31.16 -26.88
CA PRO A 281 -4.80 30.71 -25.50
C PRO A 281 -5.99 29.76 -25.36
N MET A 282 -7.07 29.96 -26.11
CA MET A 282 -8.24 29.06 -26.14
C MET A 282 -7.87 27.62 -26.54
N ASN A 283 -6.84 27.42 -27.37
CA ASN A 283 -6.40 26.09 -27.72
C ASN A 283 -5.78 25.38 -26.52
N TYR A 284 -5.03 26.11 -25.69
CA TYR A 284 -4.48 25.58 -24.41
C TYR A 284 -5.59 25.23 -23.42
N PHE A 285 -6.70 25.99 -23.41
CA PHE A 285 -7.86 25.65 -22.58
C PHE A 285 -8.46 24.28 -22.99
N PHE A 286 -8.69 24.02 -24.27
CA PHE A 286 -9.21 22.73 -24.73
C PHE A 286 -8.23 21.59 -24.50
N LEU A 287 -6.92 21.84 -24.65
CA LEU A 287 -5.89 20.86 -24.31
C LEU A 287 -5.87 20.53 -22.83
N ALA A 288 -5.97 21.55 -21.96
CA ALA A 288 -6.09 21.38 -20.52
C ALA A 288 -7.34 20.56 -20.13
N ALA A 289 -8.49 20.86 -20.76
CA ALA A 289 -9.73 20.11 -20.58
C ALA A 289 -9.58 18.65 -21.02
N GLY A 290 -8.90 18.37 -22.14
CA GLY A 290 -8.60 17.01 -22.58
C GLY A 290 -7.66 16.26 -21.63
N CYS A 291 -6.69 16.95 -21.03
CA CYS A 291 -5.83 16.40 -19.98
C CYS A 291 -6.63 16.17 -18.67
N PHE A 292 -7.49 17.10 -18.29
CA PHE A 292 -8.35 16.96 -17.11
C PHE A 292 -9.31 15.76 -17.23
N ALA A 293 -9.83 15.53 -18.46
CA ALA A 293 -10.70 14.40 -18.75
C ALA A 293 -10.05 13.04 -18.43
N PHE A 294 -8.72 12.93 -18.53
CA PHE A 294 -8.00 11.72 -18.15
C PHE A 294 -8.22 11.37 -16.67
N GLN A 295 -7.88 12.28 -15.75
CA GLN A 295 -8.02 12.03 -14.33
C GLN A 295 -9.47 11.95 -13.88
N LEU A 296 -10.35 12.75 -14.49
CA LEU A 296 -11.77 12.72 -14.21
C LEU A 296 -12.36 11.35 -14.59
N LEU A 297 -12.11 10.87 -15.80
CA LEU A 297 -12.60 9.58 -16.26
C LEU A 297 -11.99 8.44 -15.43
N PHE A 298 -10.68 8.49 -15.14
CA PHE A 298 -10.01 7.52 -14.31
C PHE A 298 -10.62 7.46 -12.90
N ALA A 299 -10.85 8.61 -12.25
CA ALA A 299 -11.39 8.69 -10.90
C ALA A 299 -12.79 8.07 -10.75
N TYR A 300 -13.58 8.01 -11.84
CA TYR A 300 -14.90 7.37 -11.84
C TYR A 300 -14.88 5.93 -12.36
N LEU A 301 -14.07 5.64 -13.39
CA LEU A 301 -13.97 4.28 -13.93
C LEU A 301 -13.35 3.29 -12.96
N VAL A 302 -12.39 3.74 -12.16
CA VAL A 302 -11.66 2.89 -11.21
C VAL A 302 -12.55 2.25 -10.13
N ASP A 303 -13.73 2.83 -9.90
CA ASP A 303 -14.72 2.26 -9.00
C ASP A 303 -15.47 1.06 -9.64
N LEU A 304 -15.56 1.03 -10.96
CA LEU A 304 -16.38 0.09 -11.74
C LEU A 304 -15.59 -1.07 -12.32
N ILE A 305 -14.36 -0.81 -12.76
CA ILE A 305 -13.50 -1.77 -13.48
C ILE A 305 -12.12 -1.87 -12.82
N PRO A 306 -11.31 -2.91 -13.15
CA PRO A 306 -9.96 -3.05 -12.62
C PRO A 306 -9.09 -1.81 -12.86
N LEU A 307 -8.28 -1.46 -11.86
CA LEU A 307 -7.45 -0.26 -11.80
C LEU A 307 -6.64 0.00 -13.08
N PHE A 308 -5.94 -1.03 -13.57
CA PHE A 308 -5.12 -0.91 -14.79
C PHE A 308 -5.97 -0.66 -16.05
N LEU A 309 -7.11 -1.34 -16.18
CA LEU A 309 -8.01 -1.17 -17.32
C LEU A 309 -8.63 0.23 -17.33
N ALA A 310 -9.04 0.74 -16.16
CA ALA A 310 -9.53 2.10 -16.00
C ALA A 310 -8.48 3.14 -16.46
N PHE A 311 -7.21 2.91 -16.09
CA PHE A 311 -6.10 3.75 -16.49
C PHE A 311 -5.90 3.77 -18.01
N VAL A 312 -5.84 2.59 -18.65
CA VAL A 312 -5.64 2.47 -20.09
C VAL A 312 -6.77 3.12 -20.88
N ILE A 313 -8.03 2.90 -20.50
CA ILE A 313 -9.18 3.52 -21.18
C ILE A 313 -9.13 5.04 -21.03
N SER A 314 -8.89 5.54 -19.84
CA SER A 314 -8.84 7.00 -19.58
C SER A 314 -7.69 7.66 -20.33
N ALA A 315 -6.53 7.01 -20.40
CA ALA A 315 -5.37 7.47 -21.16
C ALA A 315 -5.66 7.50 -22.66
N ALA A 316 -6.27 6.45 -23.20
CA ALA A 316 -6.63 6.38 -24.63
C ALA A 316 -7.63 7.46 -25.02
N VAL A 317 -8.66 7.69 -24.20
CA VAL A 317 -9.66 8.76 -24.43
C VAL A 317 -8.99 10.14 -24.42
N SER A 318 -8.16 10.43 -23.42
CA SER A 318 -7.47 11.72 -23.33
C SER A 318 -6.50 11.94 -24.49
N LEU A 319 -5.72 10.92 -24.86
CA LEU A 319 -4.84 10.98 -26.04
C LEU A 319 -5.64 11.27 -27.32
N ALA A 320 -6.75 10.57 -27.52
CA ALA A 320 -7.59 10.77 -28.69
C ALA A 320 -8.14 12.21 -28.76
N LEU A 321 -8.62 12.75 -27.63
CA LEU A 321 -9.13 14.13 -27.56
C LEU A 321 -8.04 15.16 -27.87
N VAL A 322 -6.89 15.08 -27.19
CA VAL A 322 -5.82 16.07 -27.32
C VAL A 322 -5.13 15.96 -28.68
N CYS A 323 -4.81 14.74 -29.15
CA CYS A 323 -4.17 14.54 -30.46
C CYS A 323 -5.12 14.88 -31.61
N GLY A 324 -6.39 14.50 -31.50
CA GLY A 324 -7.42 14.87 -32.50
C GLY A 324 -7.55 16.37 -32.62
N TYR A 325 -7.64 17.08 -31.50
CA TYR A 325 -7.73 18.52 -31.44
C TYR A 325 -6.47 19.21 -31.99
N LEU A 326 -5.27 18.80 -31.54
CA LEU A 326 -4.00 19.35 -32.06
C LEU A 326 -3.85 19.12 -33.56
N ARG A 327 -4.25 17.95 -34.08
CA ARG A 327 -4.19 17.63 -35.50
C ARG A 327 -5.09 18.56 -36.34
N ALA A 328 -6.27 18.87 -35.83
CA ALA A 328 -7.20 19.78 -36.47
C ALA A 328 -6.69 21.23 -36.51
N VAL A 329 -6.03 21.69 -35.42
CA VAL A 329 -5.59 23.08 -35.30
C VAL A 329 -4.20 23.34 -35.91
N THR A 330 -3.24 22.39 -35.79
CA THR A 330 -1.82 22.64 -36.12
C THR A 330 -1.26 21.70 -37.19
N GLY A 331 -2.02 20.69 -37.57
CA GLY A 331 -1.58 19.68 -38.51
C GLY A 331 -0.81 18.52 -37.91
N ARG A 332 -0.44 17.53 -38.76
CA ARG A 332 0.01 16.20 -38.33
C ARG A 332 1.32 16.20 -37.54
N ARG A 333 2.32 17.00 -37.98
CA ARG A 333 3.66 16.96 -37.33
C ARG A 333 3.65 17.49 -35.90
N PHE A 334 2.95 18.61 -35.69
CA PHE A 334 2.87 19.18 -34.33
C PHE A 334 1.98 18.33 -33.40
N ALA A 335 0.92 17.72 -33.94
CA ALA A 335 0.08 16.79 -33.19
C ALA A 335 0.84 15.54 -32.77
N GLN A 336 1.76 15.01 -33.57
CA GLN A 336 2.64 13.89 -33.17
C GLN A 336 3.56 14.28 -32.02
N LEU A 337 4.17 15.46 -32.06
CA LEU A 337 4.96 15.97 -30.94
C LEU A 337 4.10 16.11 -29.68
N GLY A 338 2.89 16.67 -29.81
CA GLY A 338 1.94 16.80 -28.70
C GLY A 338 1.54 15.45 -28.11
N ALA A 339 1.35 14.42 -28.98
CA ALA A 339 1.06 13.06 -28.54
C ALA A 339 2.21 12.45 -27.70
N ILE A 340 3.44 12.60 -28.18
CA ILE A 340 4.64 12.11 -27.46
C ILE A 340 4.79 12.84 -26.12
N ALA A 341 4.64 14.17 -26.14
CA ALA A 341 4.72 14.97 -24.92
C ALA A 341 3.61 14.61 -23.91
N GLN A 342 2.36 14.45 -24.37
CA GLN A 342 1.26 14.03 -23.52
C GLN A 342 1.47 12.62 -22.98
N PHE A 343 1.93 11.68 -23.79
CA PHE A 343 2.22 10.33 -23.35
C PHE A 343 3.30 10.33 -22.24
N GLY A 344 4.40 11.06 -22.45
CA GLY A 344 5.47 11.15 -21.46
C GLY A 344 5.03 11.84 -20.17
N TYR A 345 4.49 13.04 -20.28
CA TYR A 345 4.22 13.89 -19.11
C TYR A 345 2.89 13.64 -18.42
N MET A 346 1.86 13.19 -19.16
CA MET A 346 0.57 12.93 -18.52
C MET A 346 0.38 11.45 -18.18
N ILE A 347 0.70 10.55 -19.11
CA ILE A 347 0.39 9.13 -18.94
C ILE A 347 1.50 8.41 -18.19
N LEU A 348 2.75 8.46 -18.70
CA LEU A 348 3.88 7.77 -18.08
C LEU A 348 4.17 8.31 -16.67
N PHE A 349 4.08 9.63 -16.48
CA PHE A 349 4.17 10.25 -15.18
C PHE A 349 3.06 9.77 -14.23
N SER A 350 1.81 9.71 -14.68
CA SER A 350 0.69 9.20 -13.87
C SER A 350 0.82 7.72 -13.55
N TYR A 351 1.43 6.93 -14.43
CA TYR A 351 1.68 5.50 -14.19
C TYR A 351 2.63 5.26 -13.02
N SER A 352 3.54 6.18 -12.72
CA SER A 352 4.47 6.06 -11.59
C SER A 352 3.79 5.98 -10.23
N PHE A 353 2.55 6.47 -10.10
CA PHE A 353 1.78 6.41 -8.85
C PHE A 353 1.24 5.01 -8.51
N PHE A 354 1.37 4.05 -9.44
CA PHE A 354 1.08 2.65 -9.15
C PHE A 354 2.18 1.97 -8.34
N PHE A 355 3.36 2.58 -8.23
CA PHE A 355 4.51 2.05 -7.49
C PHE A 355 4.75 2.88 -6.24
N ASP A 356 4.54 2.26 -5.08
CA ASP A 356 4.81 2.94 -3.80
C ASP A 356 6.32 3.19 -3.63
N GLY A 357 6.66 4.40 -3.16
CA GLY A 357 8.05 4.81 -2.90
C GLY A 357 8.82 5.36 -4.12
N LEU A 358 8.39 5.11 -5.35
CA LEU A 358 9.11 5.57 -6.57
C LEU A 358 8.62 6.92 -7.11
N THR A 359 7.53 7.46 -6.58
CA THR A 359 6.89 8.68 -7.08
C THR A 359 7.85 9.87 -7.11
N GLY A 360 8.59 10.13 -6.02
CA GLY A 360 9.55 11.23 -5.96
C GLY A 360 10.69 11.10 -6.97
N LEU A 361 11.25 9.90 -7.10
CA LEU A 361 12.32 9.61 -8.06
C LEU A 361 11.84 9.81 -9.50
N THR A 362 10.65 9.34 -9.84
CA THR A 362 10.07 9.47 -11.18
C THR A 362 9.80 10.93 -11.55
N ILE A 363 9.30 11.74 -10.60
CA ILE A 363 9.12 13.18 -10.77
C ILE A 363 10.48 13.85 -11.06
N THR A 364 11.50 13.53 -10.27
CA THR A 364 12.84 14.11 -10.44
C THR A 364 13.46 13.75 -11.78
N ILE A 365 13.41 12.46 -12.16
CA ILE A 365 13.91 12.00 -13.47
C ILE A 365 13.14 12.70 -14.61
N GLY A 366 11.81 12.76 -14.51
CA GLY A 366 10.97 13.45 -15.50
C GLY A 366 11.34 14.93 -15.64
N ALA A 367 11.57 15.63 -14.54
CA ALA A 367 12.00 17.03 -14.54
C ALA A 367 13.38 17.22 -15.19
N ILE A 368 14.37 16.37 -14.85
CA ILE A 368 15.72 16.42 -15.42
C ILE A 368 15.70 16.14 -16.93
N VAL A 369 14.99 15.10 -17.36
CA VAL A 369 14.83 14.75 -18.79
C VAL A 369 14.16 15.90 -19.54
N THR A 370 13.11 16.49 -18.95
CA THR A 370 12.43 17.65 -19.52
C THR A 370 13.39 18.82 -19.71
N LEU A 371 14.17 19.15 -18.68
CA LEU A 371 15.13 20.23 -18.71
C LEU A 371 16.18 19.97 -19.82
N ALA A 372 16.74 18.77 -19.89
CA ALA A 372 17.71 18.39 -20.90
C ALA A 372 17.14 18.51 -22.32
N LEU A 373 15.91 18.02 -22.54
CA LEU A 373 15.23 18.14 -23.85
C LEU A 373 14.97 19.60 -24.22
N LEU A 374 14.49 20.42 -23.27
CA LEU A 374 14.24 21.83 -23.50
C LEU A 374 15.53 22.61 -23.76
N MET A 375 16.58 22.35 -23.00
CA MET A 375 17.91 22.95 -23.24
C MET A 375 18.45 22.57 -24.61
N GLY A 376 18.40 21.30 -24.99
CA GLY A 376 18.85 20.84 -26.32
C GLY A 376 18.03 21.45 -27.47
N ALA A 377 16.71 21.50 -27.33
CA ALA A 377 15.81 22.08 -28.34
C ALA A 377 15.97 23.61 -28.48
N THR A 378 16.37 24.29 -27.41
CA THR A 378 16.45 25.76 -27.37
C THR A 378 17.89 26.30 -27.47
N ALA A 379 18.90 25.45 -27.39
CA ALA A 379 20.32 25.85 -27.42
C ALA A 379 20.72 26.70 -28.64
N ARG A 380 20.06 26.48 -29.79
CA ARG A 380 20.31 27.22 -31.04
C ARG A 380 19.32 28.35 -31.31
N VAL A 381 18.44 28.65 -30.33
CA VAL A 381 17.43 29.71 -30.49
C VAL A 381 18.03 31.07 -30.13
N ASN A 382 18.02 32.02 -31.06
CA ASN A 382 18.41 33.40 -30.77
C ASN A 382 17.25 34.10 -30.03
N TRP A 383 17.34 34.15 -28.73
CA TRP A 383 16.32 34.74 -27.84
C TRP A 383 16.20 36.25 -28.02
N ALA A 384 17.33 36.95 -28.27
CA ALA A 384 17.35 38.38 -28.49
C ALA A 384 16.52 38.78 -29.74
N GLU A 385 16.58 37.99 -30.82
CA GLU A 385 15.76 38.21 -32.01
C GLU A 385 14.27 37.90 -31.76
N LYS A 386 13.96 36.92 -30.91
CA LYS A 386 12.57 36.51 -30.67
C LYS A 386 11.85 37.40 -29.66
N PHE A 387 12.54 37.96 -28.67
CA PHE A 387 12.00 38.84 -27.64
C PHE A 387 12.43 40.29 -27.77
N GLY A 388 13.40 40.59 -28.62
CA GLY A 388 13.81 41.97 -28.93
C GLY A 388 12.64 42.77 -29.52
N SER A 389 12.33 43.91 -28.97
CA SER A 389 11.40 44.89 -29.54
C SER A 389 11.92 45.31 -30.90
N LYS A 390 11.08 45.30 -31.94
CA LYS A 390 11.44 45.92 -33.23
C LYS A 390 11.92 47.35 -32.94
N PRO A 391 13.08 47.79 -33.45
CA PRO A 391 13.46 49.19 -33.30
C PRO A 391 12.37 50.03 -33.93
N VAL A 392 11.83 50.97 -33.15
CA VAL A 392 10.94 52.00 -33.64
C VAL A 392 11.76 52.85 -34.60
N LEU A 393 11.53 52.67 -35.89
CA LEU A 393 12.07 53.58 -36.90
C LEU A 393 11.51 54.97 -36.53
N ARG A 394 12.35 55.80 -35.91
CA ARG A 394 12.04 57.21 -35.74
C ARG A 394 11.87 57.77 -37.17
N GLY A 395 10.66 58.18 -37.44
CA GLY A 395 10.36 58.79 -38.71
C GLY A 395 11.35 59.97 -39.02
N VAL A 396 11.88 59.95 -40.21
CA VAL A 396 12.66 61.06 -40.75
C VAL A 396 11.77 62.30 -40.70
N PRO A 397 12.18 63.42 -40.05
CA PRO A 397 11.37 64.64 -40.06
C PRO A 397 11.17 65.12 -41.51
N PRO A 398 10.01 65.63 -41.85
CA PRO A 398 9.75 66.15 -43.21
C PRO A 398 10.70 67.28 -43.53
N PRO A 399 11.12 67.40 -44.83
CA PRO A 399 12.03 68.48 -45.26
C PRO A 399 11.39 69.84 -45.01
N ILE A 400 12.17 70.80 -44.52
CA ILE A 400 11.78 72.17 -44.30
C ILE A 400 11.55 72.82 -45.63
N PRO A 401 10.39 73.45 -45.91
CA PRO A 401 10.17 74.17 -47.16
C PRO A 401 11.08 75.42 -47.18
N VAL A 402 11.77 75.65 -48.36
CA VAL A 402 12.57 76.83 -48.65
C VAL A 402 11.67 77.97 -49.05
#